data_7a3430d564a5f16bb6665399a918cdb8
#
_entry.id   7a3430d564a5f16bb6665399a918cdb8
#
_cell.length_a   1.000
_cell.length_b   1.000
_cell.length_c   1.000
_cell.angle_alpha   90.00
_cell.angle_beta   90.00
_cell.angle_gamma   90.00
#
_symmetry.space_group_name_H-M   'P 1'
#
loop_
_entity.id
_entity.type
_entity.pdbx_description
1 polymer ?
#
loop_
_entity_poly.entity_id
_entity_poly.type
_entity_poly.pdbx_seq_one_letter_code
_entity_poly.pdbx_strand_id
1 'polypeptide(L)'
;MAYDRNKEYRLFISHCWDYNEDYYKIEEWIDDSDINWKNMSIPVHDPKDTSTDSELKTKIENNIKGSSLFIVIAGMYVARENRYWINFEIDTALKYGKNILAIKPRGNERLPEKIHDNADLLVNWNSTSIIGGIKDLL
;
A
#
# COMPACT_ATOMS: atom_id res chain seq x y z
N MET A 1 18.14 8.86 -3.15
CA MET A 1 18.46 8.05 -4.32
C MET A 1 17.44 8.25 -5.40
N ALA A 2 17.90 8.36 -6.61
CA ALA A 2 17.00 8.59 -7.72
C ALA A 2 16.32 7.31 -8.17
N TYR A 3 15.07 7.43 -8.55
CA TYR A 3 14.33 6.37 -9.22
C TYR A 3 15.04 5.96 -10.50
N ASP A 4 15.15 4.66 -10.74
CA ASP A 4 15.77 4.08 -11.94
C ASP A 4 14.74 3.23 -12.68
N ARG A 5 14.30 3.68 -13.85
CA ARG A 5 13.27 2.98 -14.64
C ARG A 5 13.72 1.63 -15.19
N ASN A 6 15.02 1.33 -15.17
CA ASN A 6 15.56 0.05 -15.61
C ASN A 6 15.62 -0.99 -14.49
N LYS A 7 15.37 -0.57 -13.25
CA LYS A 7 15.37 -1.44 -12.08
C LYS A 7 13.95 -1.91 -11.80
N GLU A 8 13.78 -3.19 -11.45
CA GLU A 8 12.50 -3.69 -10.98
C GLU A 8 12.32 -3.35 -9.50
N TYR A 9 11.19 -2.77 -9.15
CA TYR A 9 10.83 -2.43 -7.79
C TYR A 9 9.67 -3.30 -7.31
N ARG A 10 9.70 -3.70 -6.05
CA ARG A 10 8.64 -4.51 -5.45
C ARG A 10 7.76 -3.61 -4.61
N LEU A 11 6.48 -3.54 -4.94
CA LEU A 11 5.54 -2.65 -4.29
C LEU A 11 4.47 -3.44 -3.56
N PHE A 12 4.22 -3.11 -2.30
CA PHE A 12 3.12 -3.67 -1.52
C PHE A 12 2.05 -2.60 -1.35
N ILE A 13 0.85 -2.86 -1.88
CA ILE A 13 -0.28 -1.95 -1.76
C ILE A 13 -1.27 -2.57 -0.78
N SER A 14 -1.42 -1.95 0.39
CA SER A 14 -2.36 -2.38 1.41
C SER A 14 -3.79 -2.18 0.91
N HIS A 15 -4.57 -3.25 0.86
CA HIS A 15 -5.96 -3.18 0.41
C HIS A 15 -6.77 -4.36 0.94
N CYS A 16 -8.10 -4.23 0.87
CA CYS A 16 -9.04 -5.26 1.28
C CYS A 16 -9.83 -5.76 0.06
N TRP A 17 -10.15 -7.03 0.06
CA TRP A 17 -10.90 -7.65 -1.05
C TRP A 17 -12.22 -6.93 -1.35
N ASP A 18 -12.96 -6.55 -0.31
CA ASP A 18 -14.29 -5.96 -0.46
C ASP A 18 -14.28 -4.54 -1.02
N TYR A 19 -13.11 -3.87 -1.03
CA TYR A 19 -12.97 -2.46 -1.42
C TYR A 19 -11.80 -2.32 -2.38
N ASN A 20 -11.80 -3.12 -3.46
CA ASN A 20 -10.66 -3.24 -4.35
C ASN A 20 -10.68 -2.31 -5.57
N GLU A 21 -11.72 -1.51 -5.77
CA GLU A 21 -11.81 -0.59 -6.92
C GLU A 21 -10.65 0.39 -6.94
N ASP A 22 -10.35 1.01 -5.80
CA ASP A 22 -9.25 1.96 -5.70
C ASP A 22 -7.90 1.27 -5.91
N TYR A 23 -7.76 0.06 -5.39
CA TYR A 23 -6.56 -0.74 -5.60
C TYR A 23 -6.33 -1.01 -7.10
N TYR A 24 -7.35 -1.48 -7.81
CA TYR A 24 -7.23 -1.76 -9.24
C TYR A 24 -6.91 -0.51 -10.05
N LYS A 25 -7.44 0.64 -9.64
CA LYS A 25 -7.13 1.90 -10.30
C LYS A 25 -5.67 2.29 -10.13
N ILE A 26 -5.12 2.10 -8.93
CA ILE A 26 -3.71 2.37 -8.66
C ILE A 26 -2.83 1.41 -9.46
N GLU A 27 -3.17 0.13 -9.49
CA GLU A 27 -2.46 -0.88 -10.26
C GLU A 27 -2.42 -0.50 -11.75
N GLU A 28 -3.56 -0.06 -12.30
CA GLU A 28 -3.64 0.41 -13.67
C GLU A 28 -2.71 1.59 -13.93
N TRP A 29 -2.73 2.58 -13.03
CA TRP A 29 -1.86 3.76 -13.16
C TRP A 29 -0.38 3.41 -13.11
N ILE A 30 0.01 2.47 -12.24
CA ILE A 30 1.41 2.02 -12.17
C ILE A 30 1.78 1.27 -13.45
N ASP A 31 0.91 0.40 -13.94
CA ASP A 31 1.13 -0.35 -15.17
C ASP A 31 1.26 0.56 -16.39
N ASP A 32 0.52 1.67 -16.42
CA ASP A 32 0.59 2.65 -17.50
C ASP A 32 1.81 3.58 -17.40
N SER A 33 2.51 3.56 -16.27
CA SER A 33 3.72 4.36 -16.05
C SER A 33 4.96 3.65 -16.56
N ASP A 34 6.12 4.28 -16.44
CA ASP A 34 7.41 3.67 -16.78
C ASP A 34 8.01 2.85 -15.63
N ILE A 35 7.30 2.72 -14.51
CA ILE A 35 7.80 1.96 -13.37
C ILE A 35 7.76 0.45 -13.70
N ASN A 36 8.94 -0.16 -13.66
CA ASN A 36 9.04 -1.63 -13.76
C ASN A 36 8.85 -2.20 -12.35
N TRP A 37 7.74 -2.91 -12.13
CA TRP A 37 7.38 -3.32 -10.79
C TRP A 37 6.88 -4.75 -10.70
N LYS A 38 7.06 -5.32 -9.51
CA LYS A 38 6.45 -6.57 -9.10
C LYS A 38 5.46 -6.27 -7.99
N ASN A 39 4.24 -6.74 -8.17
CA ASN A 39 3.18 -6.55 -7.18
C ASN A 39 3.31 -7.57 -6.06
N MET A 40 3.60 -7.08 -4.85
CA MET A 40 3.76 -7.90 -3.66
C MET A 40 2.50 -7.89 -2.78
N SER A 41 1.43 -7.25 -3.22
CA SER A 41 0.22 -7.04 -2.43
C SER A 41 -0.49 -8.35 -2.11
N ILE A 42 -1.05 -8.44 -0.89
CA ILE A 42 -1.89 -9.55 -0.46
C ILE A 42 -3.19 -8.94 0.05
N PRO A 43 -4.34 -9.21 -0.62
CA PRO A 43 -5.62 -8.69 -0.15
C PRO A 43 -6.05 -9.41 1.13
N VAL A 44 -6.54 -8.65 2.10
CA VAL A 44 -7.19 -9.24 3.27
C VAL A 44 -8.68 -9.47 2.97
N HIS A 45 -9.31 -10.38 3.69
CA HIS A 45 -10.72 -10.76 3.50
C HIS A 45 -11.03 -11.40 2.14
N ASP A 46 -10.02 -11.91 1.43
CA ASP A 46 -10.26 -12.65 0.18
C ASP A 46 -10.96 -13.98 0.52
N PRO A 47 -12.18 -14.22 0.01
CA PRO A 47 -12.92 -15.45 0.33
C PRO A 47 -12.24 -16.71 -0.22
N LYS A 48 -11.32 -16.58 -1.16
CA LYS A 48 -10.56 -17.71 -1.70
C LYS A 48 -9.34 -18.07 -0.84
N ASP A 49 -8.93 -17.19 0.06
CA ASP A 49 -7.80 -17.43 0.93
C ASP A 49 -8.27 -18.19 2.17
N THR A 50 -7.84 -19.42 2.30
CA THR A 50 -8.20 -20.30 3.42
C THR A 50 -7.16 -20.29 4.53
N SER A 51 -6.19 -19.38 4.48
CA SER A 51 -5.15 -19.25 5.50
C SER A 51 -5.75 -18.90 6.87
N THR A 52 -5.14 -19.44 7.92
CA THR A 52 -5.40 -18.94 9.28
C THR A 52 -4.86 -17.51 9.39
N ASP A 53 -5.29 -16.78 10.42
CA ASP A 53 -4.75 -15.44 10.68
C ASP A 53 -3.24 -15.44 10.84
N SER A 54 -2.71 -16.44 11.54
CA SER A 54 -1.26 -16.60 11.73
C SER A 54 -0.53 -16.82 10.41
N GLU A 55 -1.07 -17.68 9.56
CA GLU A 55 -0.50 -17.94 8.23
C GLU A 55 -0.56 -16.71 7.34
N LEU A 56 -1.68 -16.00 7.36
CA LEU A 56 -1.86 -14.77 6.58
C LEU A 56 -0.88 -13.69 7.04
N LYS A 57 -0.70 -13.52 8.34
CA LYS A 57 0.28 -12.58 8.89
C LYS A 57 1.70 -12.90 8.44
N THR A 58 2.07 -14.17 8.41
CA THR A 58 3.39 -14.59 7.94
C THR A 58 3.59 -14.25 6.46
N LYS A 59 2.58 -14.51 5.62
CA LYS A 59 2.64 -14.16 4.19
C LYS A 59 2.81 -12.66 3.99
N ILE A 60 1.99 -11.88 4.69
CA ILE A 60 2.02 -10.41 4.61
C ILE A 60 3.39 -9.89 5.07
N GLU A 61 3.88 -10.38 6.20
CA GLU A 61 5.18 -9.95 6.74
C GLU A 61 6.31 -10.25 5.75
N ASN A 62 6.33 -11.44 5.17
CA ASN A 62 7.36 -11.80 4.19
C ASN A 62 7.31 -10.91 2.95
N ASN A 63 6.12 -10.59 2.47
CA ASN A 63 5.98 -9.76 1.28
C ASN A 63 6.33 -8.29 1.56
N ILE A 64 5.96 -7.76 2.72
CA ILE A 64 6.36 -6.39 3.11
C ILE A 64 7.88 -6.33 3.29
N LYS A 65 8.45 -7.30 3.97
CA LYS A 65 9.91 -7.38 4.17
C LYS A 65 10.67 -7.38 2.84
N GLY A 66 10.14 -8.07 1.84
CA GLY A 66 10.73 -8.14 0.50
C GLY A 66 10.41 -6.97 -0.41
N SER A 67 9.60 -6.00 0.03
CA SER A 67 9.15 -4.87 -0.79
C SER A 67 10.12 -3.70 -0.74
N SER A 68 10.13 -2.90 -1.81
CA SER A 68 10.87 -1.64 -1.89
C SER A 68 10.10 -0.50 -1.25
N LEU A 69 8.77 -0.56 -1.29
CA LEU A 69 7.89 0.51 -0.84
C LEU A 69 6.56 -0.08 -0.37
N PHE A 70 6.03 0.48 0.72
CA PHE A 70 4.69 0.16 1.22
C PHE A 70 3.74 1.32 0.90
N ILE A 71 2.61 1.00 0.28
CA ILE A 71 1.59 1.98 -0.11
C ILE A 71 0.30 1.68 0.65
N VAL A 72 -0.27 2.69 1.28
CA VAL A 72 -1.54 2.57 2.00
C VAL A 72 -2.58 3.51 1.42
N ILE A 73 -3.77 2.98 1.17
CA ILE A 73 -4.92 3.74 0.69
C ILE A 73 -5.72 4.16 1.93
N ALA A 74 -5.60 5.43 2.32
CA ALA A 74 -6.14 5.90 3.59
C ALA A 74 -7.65 5.73 3.72
N GLY A 75 -8.40 5.81 2.61
CA GLY A 75 -9.85 5.62 2.63
C GLY A 75 -10.29 4.24 3.12
N MET A 76 -9.48 3.22 2.90
CA MET A 76 -9.79 1.86 3.35
C MET A 76 -9.67 1.68 4.87
N TYR A 77 -8.88 2.52 5.52
CA TYR A 77 -8.68 2.47 6.98
C TYR A 77 -9.93 2.84 7.75
N VAL A 78 -10.84 3.59 7.14
CA VAL A 78 -12.07 4.06 7.79
C VAL A 78 -12.97 2.89 8.16
N ALA A 79 -13.03 1.85 7.35
CA ALA A 79 -13.81 0.66 7.65
C ALA A 79 -13.18 -0.11 8.83
N ARG A 80 -13.97 -0.32 9.88
CA ARG A 80 -13.48 -0.89 11.14
C ARG A 80 -12.87 -2.29 10.98
N GLU A 81 -13.47 -3.13 10.14
CA GLU A 81 -12.99 -4.49 9.85
C GLU A 81 -11.66 -4.52 9.12
N ASN A 82 -11.32 -3.43 8.41
CA ASN A 82 -10.05 -3.32 7.68
C ASN A 82 -8.93 -2.80 8.59
N ARG A 83 -9.30 -2.04 9.62
CA ARG A 83 -8.34 -1.30 10.46
C ARG A 83 -7.36 -2.21 11.17
N TYR A 84 -7.81 -3.35 11.64
CA TYR A 84 -6.95 -4.34 12.30
C TYR A 84 -5.80 -4.78 11.39
N TRP A 85 -6.12 -5.16 10.15
CA TRP A 85 -5.13 -5.65 9.20
C TRP A 85 -4.22 -4.55 8.67
N ILE A 86 -4.79 -3.37 8.39
CA ILE A 86 -4.01 -2.23 7.92
C ILE A 86 -3.03 -1.77 9.01
N ASN A 87 -3.44 -1.76 10.27
CA ASN A 87 -2.54 -1.46 11.38
C ASN A 87 -1.39 -2.46 11.47
N PHE A 88 -1.69 -3.75 11.32
CA PHE A 88 -0.66 -4.78 11.30
C PHE A 88 0.33 -4.55 10.18
N GLU A 89 -0.15 -4.22 8.99
CA GLU A 89 0.69 -3.97 7.82
C GLU A 89 1.56 -2.73 7.99
N ILE A 90 0.99 -1.64 8.50
CA ILE A 90 1.75 -0.42 8.78
C ILE A 90 2.85 -0.71 9.82
N ASP A 91 2.51 -1.40 10.91
CA ASP A 91 3.47 -1.75 11.97
C ASP A 91 4.58 -2.64 11.41
N THR A 92 4.24 -3.55 10.50
CA THR A 92 5.22 -4.40 9.84
C THR A 92 6.15 -3.59 8.94
N ALA A 93 5.61 -2.66 8.16
CA ALA A 93 6.42 -1.77 7.33
C ALA A 93 7.39 -0.95 8.17
N LEU A 94 6.94 -0.42 9.31
CA LEU A 94 7.78 0.31 10.25
C LEU A 94 8.88 -0.57 10.82
N LYS A 95 8.53 -1.80 11.21
CA LYS A 95 9.49 -2.78 11.76
C LYS A 95 10.65 -3.05 10.83
N TYR A 96 10.38 -3.12 9.53
CA TYR A 96 11.41 -3.40 8.52
C TYR A 96 11.97 -2.15 7.85
N GLY A 97 11.67 -0.97 8.38
CA GLY A 97 12.24 0.28 7.89
C GLY A 97 11.81 0.66 6.49
N LYS A 98 10.60 0.26 6.07
CA LYS A 98 10.10 0.58 4.74
C LYS A 98 9.55 2.00 4.70
N ASN A 99 9.76 2.69 3.58
CA ASN A 99 9.08 3.94 3.34
C ASN A 99 7.59 3.70 3.13
N ILE A 100 6.77 4.60 3.64
CA ILE A 100 5.30 4.50 3.59
C ILE A 100 4.76 5.67 2.77
N LEU A 101 4.15 5.34 1.63
CA LEU A 101 3.40 6.29 0.83
C LEU A 101 1.93 6.17 1.20
N ALA A 102 1.33 7.26 1.68
CA ALA A 102 -0.10 7.30 1.98
C ALA A 102 -0.83 8.06 0.89
N ILE A 103 -1.93 7.50 0.42
CA ILE A 103 -2.81 8.12 -0.55
C ILE A 103 -4.03 8.64 0.20
N LYS A 104 -4.26 9.96 0.11
CA LYS A 104 -5.38 10.61 0.79
C LYS A 104 -6.73 10.04 0.34
N PRO A 105 -7.73 10.01 1.24
CA PRO A 105 -9.09 9.66 0.84
C PRO A 105 -9.60 10.62 -0.22
N ARG A 106 -10.53 10.15 -1.04
CA ARG A 106 -11.22 11.01 -1.99
C ARG A 106 -12.10 12.01 -1.25
N GLY A 107 -12.20 13.23 -1.77
CA GLY A 107 -13.04 14.28 -1.20
C GLY A 107 -12.49 14.84 0.10
N ASN A 108 -13.39 15.20 1.01
CA ASN A 108 -13.05 15.89 2.25
C ASN A 108 -12.97 14.96 3.47
N GLU A 109 -12.76 13.69 3.26
CA GLU A 109 -12.61 12.73 4.37
C GLU A 109 -11.36 13.03 5.17
N ARG A 110 -11.49 12.89 6.49
CA ARG A 110 -10.38 13.12 7.41
C ARG A 110 -9.35 12.01 7.29
N LEU A 111 -8.07 12.38 7.25
CA LEU A 111 -6.98 11.43 7.25
C LEU A 111 -6.85 10.77 8.64
N PRO A 112 -6.85 9.43 8.72
CA PRO A 112 -6.63 8.75 9.99
C PRO A 112 -5.28 9.08 10.61
N GLU A 113 -5.27 9.29 11.92
CA GLU A 113 -4.08 9.70 12.67
C GLU A 113 -2.93 8.70 12.51
N LYS A 114 -3.22 7.39 12.58
CA LYS A 114 -2.22 6.33 12.41
C LYS A 114 -1.46 6.48 11.09
N ILE A 115 -2.16 6.81 10.02
CA ILE A 115 -1.56 7.00 8.70
C ILE A 115 -0.83 8.32 8.64
N HIS A 116 -1.45 9.40 9.11
CA HIS A 116 -0.84 10.72 9.14
C HIS A 116 0.51 10.69 9.87
N ASP A 117 0.56 10.04 11.04
CA ASP A 117 1.74 10.06 11.91
C ASP A 117 2.90 9.19 11.37
N ASN A 118 2.61 8.25 10.49
CA ASN A 118 3.62 7.26 10.05
C ASN A 118 3.96 7.33 8.56
N ALA A 119 3.24 8.13 7.77
CA ALA A 119 3.53 8.26 6.35
C ALA A 119 4.80 9.08 6.12
N ASP A 120 5.67 8.60 5.25
CA ASP A 120 6.84 9.35 4.80
C ASP A 120 6.46 10.39 3.74
N LEU A 121 5.42 10.11 2.98
CA LEU A 121 4.88 11.02 1.97
C LEU A 121 3.38 10.83 1.87
N LEU A 122 2.66 11.91 1.71
CA LEU A 122 1.21 11.95 1.59
C LEU A 122 0.85 12.57 0.25
N VAL A 123 0.08 11.85 -0.57
CA VAL A 123 -0.28 12.32 -1.92
C VAL A 123 -1.78 12.35 -2.12
N ASN A 124 -2.22 13.22 -3.03
CA ASN A 124 -3.62 13.30 -3.42
C ASN A 124 -4.02 12.13 -4.34
N TRP A 125 -5.32 11.89 -4.43
CA TRP A 125 -5.88 10.85 -5.28
C TRP A 125 -5.90 11.30 -6.74
N ASN A 126 -4.77 11.14 -7.42
CA ASN A 126 -4.69 11.27 -8.88
C ASN A 126 -3.42 10.58 -9.36
N SER A 127 -3.40 10.20 -10.63
CA SER A 127 -2.29 9.42 -11.20
C SER A 127 -0.94 10.14 -11.09
N THR A 128 -0.92 11.42 -11.40
CA THR A 128 0.32 12.21 -11.39
C THR A 128 0.94 12.25 -9.99
N SER A 129 0.13 12.55 -8.98
CA SER A 129 0.61 12.64 -7.59
C SER A 129 1.03 11.28 -7.05
N ILE A 130 0.28 10.22 -7.37
CA ILE A 130 0.59 8.87 -6.90
C ILE A 130 1.88 8.35 -7.55
N ILE A 131 1.99 8.44 -8.87
CA ILE A 131 3.20 7.98 -9.57
C ILE A 131 4.42 8.81 -9.18
N GLY A 132 4.26 10.13 -9.07
CA GLY A 132 5.34 11.00 -8.60
C GLY A 132 5.79 10.66 -7.19
N GLY A 133 4.85 10.40 -6.28
CA GLY A 133 5.14 10.01 -4.91
C GLY A 133 5.87 8.67 -4.82
N ILE A 134 5.46 7.70 -5.62
CA ILE A 134 6.16 6.40 -5.69
C ILE A 134 7.61 6.61 -6.10
N LYS A 135 7.83 7.35 -7.17
CA LYS A 135 9.19 7.62 -7.67
C LYS A 135 10.04 8.37 -6.65
N ASP A 136 9.44 9.31 -5.91
CA ASP A 136 10.16 10.08 -4.90
C ASP A 136 10.65 9.20 -3.74
N LEU A 137 9.94 8.13 -3.42
CA LEU A 137 10.31 7.23 -2.33
C LEU A 137 11.11 5.99 -2.78
N LEU A 138 11.27 5.79 -4.06
CA LEU A 138 12.14 4.76 -4.62
C LEU A 138 13.55 5.31 -4.88
#